data_1f5d83db2bfac97341e205d4605ba886
#
_entry.id   1f5d83db2bfac97341e205d4605ba886
#
_cell.length_a   1.000
_cell.length_b   1.000
_cell.length_c   1.000
_cell.angle_alpha   90.00
_cell.angle_beta   90.00
_cell.angle_gamma   90.00
#
_symmetry.space_group_name_H-M   'P 1'
#
loop_
_entity.id
_entity.type
_entity.pdbx_description
1 polymer ?
#
loop_
_entity_poly.entity_id
_entity_poly.type
_entity_poly.pdbx_seq_one_letter_code
_entity_poly.pdbx_strand_id
1 'polypeptide(L)' 'MTKNIRPYLDHHPEIDPSCYIDEMSVVIGDVKLAENVSVWPFAVIRGDVNSIQIGKNSNVQDHCMLHVSH' A
#
# COMPACT_ATOMS: atom_id res chain seq x y z
N MET A 1 -2.88 -15.07 3.36
CA MET A 1 -3.08 -13.62 3.18
C MET A 1 -2.95 -12.90 4.51
N THR A 2 -2.23 -11.83 4.53
CA THR A 2 -2.04 -11.04 5.74
C THR A 2 -3.22 -10.10 5.94
N LYS A 3 -3.59 -9.87 7.20
CA LYS A 3 -4.73 -9.02 7.52
C LYS A 3 -4.48 -7.55 7.23
N ASN A 4 -3.24 -7.17 7.09
CA ASN A 4 -2.87 -5.78 6.85
C ASN A 4 -2.95 -5.36 5.39
N ILE A 5 -3.18 -6.33 4.48
CA ILE A 5 -3.38 -6.04 3.07
C ILE A 5 -4.81 -6.42 2.76
N ARG A 6 -5.67 -5.42 2.53
CA ARG A 6 -7.10 -5.64 2.46
C ARG A 6 -7.73 -4.96 1.24
N PRO A 7 -8.79 -5.55 0.69
CA PRO A 7 -9.54 -4.89 -0.37
C PRO A 7 -10.43 -3.79 0.20
N TYR A 8 -10.83 -2.88 -0.66
CA TYR A 8 -11.90 -1.94 -0.38
C TYR A 8 -12.92 -2.07 -1.50
N LEU A 9 -14.13 -2.52 -1.17
CA LEU A 9 -15.15 -2.86 -2.16
C LEU A 9 -14.59 -3.91 -3.12
N ASP A 10 -14.54 -3.62 -4.42
CA ASP A 10 -14.01 -4.56 -5.41
C ASP A 10 -12.55 -4.31 -5.76
N HIS A 11 -11.91 -3.38 -5.07
CA HIS A 11 -10.52 -3.02 -5.38
C HIS A 11 -9.57 -3.70 -4.43
N HIS A 12 -8.62 -4.44 -4.99
CA HIS A 12 -7.63 -5.18 -4.24
C HIS A 12 -6.25 -4.58 -4.50
N PRO A 13 -5.40 -4.48 -3.49
CA PRO A 13 -4.03 -4.02 -3.73
C PRO A 13 -3.31 -4.94 -4.70
N GLU A 14 -2.58 -4.35 -5.63
CA GLU A 14 -1.71 -5.06 -6.55
C GLU A 14 -0.28 -4.78 -6.14
N ILE A 15 0.39 -5.79 -5.62
CA ILE A 15 1.70 -5.63 -5.01
C ILE A 15 2.68 -6.54 -5.72
N ASP A 16 3.74 -5.95 -6.27
CA ASP A 16 4.76 -6.76 -6.92
C ASP A 16 5.42 -7.68 -5.88
N PRO A 17 5.74 -8.93 -6.26
CA PRO A 17 6.33 -9.87 -5.29
C PRO A 17 7.64 -9.41 -4.68
N SER A 18 8.36 -8.48 -5.31
CA SER A 18 9.62 -7.98 -4.78
C SER A 18 9.44 -6.96 -3.66
N CYS A 19 8.20 -6.55 -3.39
CA CYS A 19 7.95 -5.54 -2.37
C CYS A 19 8.10 -6.10 -0.96
N TYR A 20 8.56 -5.25 -0.05
CA TYR A 20 8.53 -5.55 1.37
C TYR A 20 7.37 -4.81 2.02
N ILE A 21 6.45 -5.54 2.63
CA ILE A 21 5.30 -4.95 3.31
C ILE A 21 5.37 -5.41 4.76
N ASP A 22 5.68 -4.47 5.65
CA ASP A 22 5.79 -4.80 7.06
C ASP A 22 4.42 -5.21 7.61
N GLU A 23 4.39 -6.22 8.47
CA GLU A 23 3.11 -6.73 8.98
C GLU A 23 2.37 -5.70 9.84
N MET A 24 3.07 -4.68 10.33
CA MET A 24 2.47 -3.61 11.12
C MET A 24 2.05 -2.42 10.26
N SER A 25 2.18 -2.52 8.94
CA SER A 25 1.68 -1.50 8.03
C SER A 25 0.30 -1.91 7.52
N VAL A 26 -0.38 -1.00 6.85
CA VAL A 26 -1.72 -1.27 6.32
C VAL A 26 -1.80 -0.80 4.87
N VAL A 27 -2.25 -1.68 3.99
CA VAL A 27 -2.45 -1.36 2.57
C VAL A 27 -3.87 -1.75 2.22
N ILE A 28 -4.68 -0.77 1.82
CA ILE A 28 -6.10 -0.98 1.60
C ILE A 28 -6.53 -0.47 0.22
N GLY A 29 -7.24 -1.29 -0.51
CA GLY A 29 -8.01 -0.85 -1.66
C GLY A 29 -7.21 -0.75 -2.95
N ASP A 30 -7.52 0.27 -3.75
CA ASP A 30 -6.97 0.42 -5.08
C ASP A 30 -5.57 1.01 -5.03
N VAL A 31 -4.60 0.15 -4.69
CA VAL A 31 -3.21 0.52 -4.51
C VAL A 31 -2.37 -0.36 -5.41
N LYS A 32 -1.45 0.24 -6.15
CA LYS A 32 -0.49 -0.50 -6.96
C LYS A 32 0.92 -0.17 -6.51
N LEU A 33 1.63 -1.19 -6.06
CA LEU A 33 3.02 -1.04 -5.65
C LEU A 33 3.91 -1.71 -6.68
N ALA A 34 4.76 -0.91 -7.31
CA ALA A 34 5.67 -1.40 -8.32
C ALA A 34 6.84 -2.16 -7.67
N GLU A 35 7.83 -2.55 -8.48
CA GLU A 35 8.93 -3.38 -8.00
C GLU A 35 9.73 -2.70 -6.90
N ASN A 36 10.15 -3.48 -5.91
CA ASN A 36 11.07 -3.05 -4.85
C ASN A 36 10.55 -1.88 -4.02
N VAL A 37 9.24 -1.81 -3.84
CA VAL A 37 8.65 -0.82 -2.92
C VAL A 37 8.73 -1.39 -1.50
N SER A 38 9.14 -0.56 -0.54
CA SER A 38 9.21 -0.95 0.87
C SER A 38 8.20 -0.16 1.66
N VAL A 39 7.36 -0.85 2.43
CA VAL A 39 6.37 -0.22 3.29
C VAL A 39 6.70 -0.60 4.73
N TRP A 40 6.99 0.39 5.56
CA TRP A 40 7.56 0.21 6.88
C TRP A 40 6.50 0.26 7.98
N PRO A 41 6.87 -0.08 9.22
CA PRO A 41 5.86 -0.22 10.29
C PRO A 41 5.01 1.03 10.47
N PHE A 42 3.73 0.81 10.70
CA PHE A 42 2.74 1.87 10.98
C PHE A 42 2.49 2.82 9.81
N ALA A 43 2.98 2.48 8.62
CA ALA A 43 2.59 3.20 7.42
C ALA A 43 1.20 2.76 7.00
N VAL A 44 0.42 3.70 6.46
CA VAL A 44 -0.94 3.41 5.99
C VAL A 44 -1.08 3.91 4.56
N ILE A 45 -1.49 3.02 3.66
CA ILE A 45 -1.75 3.37 2.27
C ILE A 45 -3.20 3.01 1.98
N ARG A 46 -4.03 4.02 1.71
CA ARG A 46 -5.45 3.83 1.46
C ARG A 46 -5.85 4.33 0.08
N GLY A 47 -6.27 3.41 -0.78
CA GLY A 47 -6.80 3.75 -2.10
C GLY A 47 -8.29 3.51 -2.13
N ASP A 48 -9.06 4.28 -1.35
CA ASP A 48 -10.50 4.08 -1.25
C ASP A 48 -11.30 5.00 -2.15
N VAL A 49 -10.97 6.29 -2.20
CA VAL A 49 -11.67 7.23 -3.07
C VAL A 49 -11.02 7.25 -4.45
N ASN A 50 -9.71 7.30 -4.49
CA ASN A 50 -8.93 7.26 -5.72
C ASN A 50 -7.85 6.21 -5.61
N SER A 51 -7.32 5.81 -6.77
CA SER A 51 -6.23 4.86 -6.79
C SER A 51 -4.92 5.52 -6.36
N ILE A 52 -4.04 4.72 -5.79
CA ILE A 52 -2.69 5.14 -5.40
C ILE A 52 -1.70 4.25 -6.15
N GLN A 53 -0.75 4.87 -6.81
CA GLN A 53 0.31 4.14 -7.49
C GLN A 53 1.66 4.61 -6.96
N ILE A 54 2.47 3.67 -6.53
CA ILE A 54 3.78 3.97 -5.98
C ILE A 54 4.82 3.36 -6.92
N GLY A 55 5.69 4.22 -7.43
CA GLY A 55 6.69 3.82 -8.40
C GLY A 55 7.75 2.91 -7.80
N LYS A 56 8.45 2.19 -8.66
CA LYS A 56 9.45 1.23 -8.21
C LYS A 56 10.55 1.89 -7.40
N ASN A 57 11.13 1.12 -6.49
CA ASN A 57 12.23 1.52 -5.62
C ASN A 57 11.86 2.62 -4.63
N SER A 58 10.57 2.81 -4.37
CA SER A 58 10.11 3.82 -3.42
C SER A 58 10.03 3.25 -2.01
N ASN A 59 10.15 4.12 -1.01
CA ASN A 59 9.97 3.76 0.39
C ASN A 59 8.80 4.51 0.97
N VAL A 60 7.92 3.80 1.66
CA VAL A 60 6.87 4.42 2.45
C VAL A 60 7.28 4.27 3.90
N GLN A 61 7.75 5.38 4.47
CA GLN A 61 8.42 5.37 5.78
C GLN A 61 7.44 5.14 6.91
N ASP A 62 8.01 4.86 8.09
CA ASP A 62 7.25 4.62 9.30
C ASP A 62 6.29 5.78 9.55
N HIS A 63 5.06 5.46 9.96
CA HIS A 63 4.02 6.44 10.29
C HIS A 63 3.58 7.32 9.12
N CYS A 64 3.98 6.98 7.90
CA CYS A 64 3.54 7.74 6.73
C CYS A 64 2.11 7.35 6.40
N MET A 65 1.30 8.34 5.98
CA MET A 65 -0.05 8.05 5.52
C MET A 65 -0.23 8.56 4.12
N LEU A 66 -0.61 7.67 3.21
CA LEU A 66 -0.91 8.02 1.83
C LEU A 66 -2.39 7.79 1.59
N HIS A 67 -3.11 8.88 1.39
CA HIS A 67 -4.54 8.85 1.15
C HIS A 67 -4.91 9.98 0.22
N VAL A 68 -5.53 9.64 -0.91
CA VAL A 68 -5.92 10.62 -1.90
C VAL A 68 -7.42 10.79 -1.86
N SER A 69 -7.89 11.95 -1.47
CA SER A 69 -9.31 12.26 -1.41
C SER A 69 -9.76 13.09 -2.59
N HIS A 70 -9.04 13.15 -3.56
CA HIS A 70 -9.22 13.84 -4.79
C HIS A 70 -9.43 15.33 -4.71
#